data_76c2fda2f45324d810085ee942f3865c
#
_entry.id   76c2fda2f45324d810085ee942f3865c
#
_cell.length_a   1.000
_cell.length_b   1.000
_cell.length_c   1.000
_cell.angle_alpha   90.00
_cell.angle_beta   90.00
_cell.angle_gamma   90.00
#
_symmetry.space_group_name_H-M   'P 1'
#
loop_
_entity.id
_entity.type
_entity.pdbx_description
1 polymer ?
#
loop_
_entity_poly.entity_id
_entity_poly.type
_entity_poly.pdbx_seq_one_letter_code
_entity_poly.pdbx_strand_id
1 'polypeptide(L)'
;MLIKLFPKLGDNFIIKYIKRGLESRYSAILIAALTLLSNLFSWEFPVFYTFTVIIAFAALFCDDMLCLLPMACCSYFTFSKTNNPLSSSHTSVFLEKSTRNSFWVIVAVVAVFVIGRLVFDLVTNKERRRFPKLTWGFVALGLAFVLGGLFSPLYGVKTAFFGLTEILAMSFSYFYFYFTVDFKKVDKSYFAYLMIVVGFLLCGEVVGMLYYGGFFSAEGEFSRSKLYTGWGMYNNVAGALIMCLPAPFYYATTKKHGWAYLLLGNVFLVALFFAQSRGGIIFGTALYALCLFVMLWKTSKRLPLIVAEMAVLTVAGLICLFFKEQLWNMFYSVIQRGLDDSNRFNIYISGLKQFLDYPVFGNGFYACENFRWGDKDIGGFLPPRYHNTYVQLLASGGAVAFIAYIFHRYQTISMVFKKRNVEKYFIGMCILGLLLTSILDCHFFNFGPGFTYSALLLLLEIDWTRTPDEKK
;
A
#
# COMPACT_ATOMS: atom_id res chain seq x y z
N MET A 1 -11.48 -22.03 12.38
CA MET A 1 -10.96 -22.76 13.56
C MET A 1 -12.06 -23.49 14.31
N LEU A 2 -13.02 -22.82 14.91
CA LEU A 2 -14.10 -23.47 15.71
C LEU A 2 -14.94 -24.47 14.91
N ILE A 3 -15.23 -24.21 13.64
CA ILE A 3 -15.98 -25.17 12.80
C ILE A 3 -15.24 -26.50 12.63
N LYS A 4 -13.91 -26.50 12.59
CA LYS A 4 -13.14 -27.76 12.53
C LYS A 4 -13.15 -28.53 13.86
N LEU A 5 -13.26 -27.81 14.99
CA LEU A 5 -13.35 -28.41 16.33
C LEU A 5 -14.79 -28.83 16.67
N PHE A 6 -15.76 -28.05 16.25
CA PHE A 6 -17.18 -28.20 16.52
C PHE A 6 -18.02 -28.12 15.23
N PRO A 7 -18.12 -29.18 14.41
CA PRO A 7 -18.74 -29.11 13.08
C PRO A 7 -20.19 -28.61 13.10
N LYS A 8 -20.98 -28.92 14.15
CA LYS A 8 -22.35 -28.42 14.32
C LYS A 8 -22.51 -26.90 14.30
N LEU A 9 -21.45 -26.16 14.66
CA LEU A 9 -21.46 -24.69 14.54
C LEU A 9 -21.53 -24.24 13.08
N GLY A 10 -20.97 -25.02 12.16
CA GLY A 10 -21.00 -24.74 10.73
C GLY A 10 -22.40 -24.82 10.11
N ASP A 11 -23.33 -25.52 10.77
CA ASP A 11 -24.72 -25.67 10.31
C ASP A 11 -25.60 -24.49 10.72
N ASN A 12 -25.11 -23.64 11.65
CA ASN A 12 -25.84 -22.44 12.05
C ASN A 12 -26.03 -21.49 10.86
N PHE A 13 -27.28 -21.13 10.58
CA PHE A 13 -27.63 -20.27 9.43
C PHE A 13 -26.92 -18.93 9.45
N ILE A 14 -26.84 -18.27 10.61
CA ILE A 14 -26.22 -16.95 10.75
C ILE A 14 -24.71 -17.03 10.45
N ILE A 15 -24.02 -18.01 11.05
CA ILE A 15 -22.59 -18.24 10.83
C ILE A 15 -22.31 -18.49 9.35
N LYS A 16 -23.12 -19.37 8.72
CA LYS A 16 -22.99 -19.69 7.29
C LYS A 16 -23.21 -18.49 6.39
N TYR A 17 -24.19 -17.65 6.71
CA TYR A 17 -24.50 -16.45 5.93
C TYR A 17 -23.37 -15.42 6.01
N ILE A 18 -22.92 -15.06 7.24
CA ILE A 18 -21.82 -14.10 7.45
C ILE A 18 -20.53 -14.61 6.80
N LYS A 19 -20.20 -15.90 6.99
CA LYS A 19 -19.02 -16.52 6.38
C LYS A 19 -19.04 -16.38 4.85
N ARG A 20 -20.16 -16.72 4.18
CA ARG A 20 -20.31 -16.56 2.72
C ARG A 20 -20.14 -15.11 2.29
N GLY A 21 -20.67 -14.16 3.07
CA GLY A 21 -20.51 -12.74 2.81
C GLY A 21 -19.04 -12.33 2.85
N LEU A 22 -18.31 -12.72 3.88
CA LEU A 22 -16.88 -12.39 4.04
C LEU A 22 -15.99 -13.07 2.99
N GLU A 23 -16.26 -14.32 2.62
CA GLU A 23 -15.52 -15.06 1.61
C GLU A 23 -15.89 -14.65 0.17
N SER A 24 -16.88 -13.77 0.00
CA SER A 24 -17.26 -13.25 -1.30
C SER A 24 -16.36 -12.11 -1.76
N ARG A 25 -16.28 -11.87 -3.10
CA ARG A 25 -15.56 -10.72 -3.64
C ARG A 25 -16.13 -9.37 -3.19
N TYR A 26 -17.43 -9.33 -2.88
CA TYR A 26 -18.12 -8.10 -2.45
C TYR A 26 -17.63 -7.59 -1.08
N SER A 27 -17.06 -8.47 -0.24
CA SER A 27 -16.47 -8.06 1.04
C SER A 27 -15.38 -7.00 0.86
N ALA A 28 -14.57 -7.10 -0.20
CA ALA A 28 -13.53 -6.12 -0.50
C ALA A 28 -14.11 -4.74 -0.78
N ILE A 29 -15.20 -4.67 -1.56
CA ILE A 29 -15.91 -3.39 -1.84
C ILE A 29 -16.49 -2.81 -0.54
N LEU A 30 -17.13 -3.65 0.28
CA LEU A 30 -17.73 -3.20 1.54
C LEU A 30 -16.65 -2.65 2.49
N ILE A 31 -15.53 -3.34 2.64
CA ILE A 31 -14.42 -2.90 3.49
C ILE A 31 -13.84 -1.58 2.97
N ALA A 32 -13.61 -1.46 1.67
CA ALA A 32 -13.12 -0.22 1.06
C ALA A 32 -14.10 0.94 1.25
N ALA A 33 -15.40 0.71 1.05
CA ALA A 33 -16.45 1.70 1.25
C ALA A 33 -16.53 2.15 2.72
N LEU A 34 -16.50 1.22 3.67
CA LEU A 34 -16.50 1.54 5.10
C LEU A 34 -15.27 2.35 5.48
N THR A 35 -14.09 2.01 4.95
CA THR A 35 -12.86 2.76 5.18
C THR A 35 -12.96 4.18 4.61
N LEU A 36 -13.44 4.31 3.36
CA LEU A 36 -13.63 5.62 2.72
C LEU A 36 -14.59 6.50 3.51
N LEU A 37 -15.76 5.97 3.87
CA LEU A 37 -16.76 6.69 4.67
C LEU A 37 -16.20 7.06 6.04
N SER A 38 -15.44 6.17 6.67
CA SER A 38 -14.74 6.46 7.92
C SER A 38 -13.82 7.67 7.79
N ASN A 39 -13.00 7.70 6.74
CA ASN A 39 -12.06 8.78 6.51
C ASN A 39 -12.75 10.11 6.13
N LEU A 40 -13.88 10.04 5.42
CA LEU A 40 -14.64 11.24 5.04
C LEU A 40 -15.46 11.83 6.19
N PHE A 41 -16.03 10.98 7.06
CA PHE A 41 -17.00 11.39 8.09
C PHE A 41 -16.48 11.24 9.52
N SER A 42 -15.19 10.95 9.72
CA SER A 42 -14.58 10.76 11.04
C SER A 42 -15.23 9.63 11.85
N TRP A 43 -15.52 8.49 11.18
CA TRP A 43 -16.06 7.28 11.80
C TRP A 43 -14.99 6.23 12.09
N GLU A 44 -13.75 6.66 12.36
CA GLU A 44 -12.60 5.78 12.50
C GLU A 44 -12.81 4.75 13.62
N PHE A 45 -13.32 5.16 14.78
CA PHE A 45 -13.56 4.26 15.90
C PHE A 45 -14.66 3.21 15.64
N PRO A 46 -15.88 3.59 15.25
CA PRO A 46 -16.92 2.61 14.93
C PRO A 46 -16.49 1.59 13.88
N VAL A 47 -15.81 2.05 12.83
CA VAL A 47 -15.35 1.16 11.76
C VAL A 47 -14.19 0.28 12.23
N PHE A 48 -13.27 0.80 13.04
CA PHE A 48 -12.19 0.02 13.65
C PHE A 48 -12.73 -1.10 14.56
N TYR A 49 -13.71 -0.80 15.42
CA TYR A 49 -14.38 -1.81 16.24
C TYR A 49 -15.09 -2.86 15.37
N THR A 50 -15.80 -2.44 14.32
CA THR A 50 -16.44 -3.36 13.38
C THR A 50 -15.42 -4.29 12.73
N PHE A 51 -14.29 -3.77 12.29
CA PHE A 51 -13.23 -4.59 11.71
C PHE A 51 -12.61 -5.55 12.71
N THR A 52 -12.48 -5.15 13.97
CA THR A 52 -12.04 -6.05 15.05
C THR A 52 -12.95 -7.26 15.19
N VAL A 53 -14.28 -7.03 15.20
CA VAL A 53 -15.27 -8.11 15.26
C VAL A 53 -15.19 -9.00 14.01
N ILE A 54 -15.05 -8.43 12.83
CA ILE A 54 -14.89 -9.18 11.57
C ILE A 54 -13.62 -10.04 11.59
N ILE A 55 -12.49 -9.51 12.07
CA ILE A 55 -11.24 -10.26 12.19
C ILE A 55 -11.40 -11.44 13.15
N ALA A 56 -12.00 -11.21 14.33
CA ALA A 56 -12.26 -12.26 15.30
C ALA A 56 -13.19 -13.34 14.71
N PHE A 57 -14.29 -12.93 14.07
CA PHE A 57 -15.20 -13.85 13.40
C PHE A 57 -14.49 -14.66 12.30
N ALA A 58 -13.73 -14.01 11.42
CA ALA A 58 -13.02 -14.69 10.34
C ALA A 58 -12.01 -15.70 10.88
N ALA A 59 -11.21 -15.32 11.89
CA ALA A 59 -10.26 -16.22 12.52
C ALA A 59 -10.90 -17.48 13.12
N LEU A 60 -12.10 -17.35 13.69
CA LEU A 60 -12.82 -18.44 14.32
C LEU A 60 -13.62 -19.32 13.34
N PHE A 61 -14.27 -18.72 12.36
CA PHE A 61 -15.30 -19.39 11.55
C PHE A 61 -14.98 -19.53 10.07
N CYS A 62 -14.15 -18.65 9.45
CA CYS A 62 -13.79 -18.79 8.05
C CYS A 62 -12.79 -19.92 7.82
N ASP A 63 -12.88 -20.58 6.66
CA ASP A 63 -11.96 -21.66 6.29
C ASP A 63 -10.62 -21.13 5.82
N ASP A 64 -10.62 -19.98 5.15
CA ASP A 64 -9.48 -19.35 4.54
C ASP A 64 -9.37 -17.89 4.97
N MET A 65 -8.15 -17.44 5.25
CA MET A 65 -7.88 -16.07 5.68
C MET A 65 -7.74 -15.09 4.53
N LEU A 66 -7.88 -15.51 3.28
CA LEU A 66 -7.92 -14.60 2.12
C LEU A 66 -9.00 -13.50 2.27
N CYS A 67 -10.09 -13.82 2.99
CA CYS A 67 -11.15 -12.86 3.31
C CYS A 67 -10.69 -11.63 4.13
N LEU A 68 -9.55 -11.73 4.84
CA LEU A 68 -8.95 -10.61 5.57
C LEU A 68 -7.96 -9.77 4.74
N LEU A 69 -7.58 -10.25 3.56
CA LEU A 69 -6.64 -9.52 2.70
C LEU A 69 -7.17 -8.12 2.28
N PRO A 70 -8.47 -7.94 1.98
CA PRO A 70 -9.02 -6.61 1.74
C PRO A 70 -8.85 -5.66 2.92
N MET A 71 -8.96 -6.15 4.17
CA MET A 71 -8.70 -5.32 5.34
C MET A 71 -7.25 -4.87 5.39
N ALA A 72 -6.30 -5.78 5.17
CA ALA A 72 -4.89 -5.43 5.15
C ALA A 72 -4.59 -4.36 4.07
N CYS A 73 -5.25 -4.43 2.90
CA CYS A 73 -4.99 -3.51 1.81
C CYS A 73 -5.80 -2.20 1.84
N CYS A 74 -6.95 -2.16 2.53
CA CYS A 74 -7.85 -1.00 2.50
C CYS A 74 -7.94 -0.25 3.83
N SER A 75 -7.67 -0.90 4.99
CA SER A 75 -7.99 -0.32 6.30
C SER A 75 -6.90 0.62 6.82
N TYR A 76 -6.89 1.84 6.33
CA TYR A 76 -5.96 2.89 6.77
C TYR A 76 -6.71 4.04 7.42
N PHE A 77 -6.54 4.15 8.73
CA PHE A 77 -7.12 5.19 9.59
C PHE A 77 -6.02 6.03 10.25
N THR A 78 -4.87 6.14 9.61
CA THR A 78 -3.64 6.55 10.30
C THR A 78 -3.55 8.04 10.57
N PHE A 79 -4.45 8.87 10.02
CA PHE A 79 -4.32 10.31 10.18
C PHE A 79 -5.57 10.92 10.78
N SER A 80 -5.37 11.60 11.89
CA SER A 80 -6.35 12.51 12.44
C SER A 80 -6.59 13.63 11.43
N LYS A 81 -7.85 13.82 11.02
CA LYS A 81 -8.30 15.08 10.49
C LYS A 81 -8.30 16.05 11.66
N THR A 82 -7.18 16.64 11.98
CA THR A 82 -7.23 17.80 12.86
C THR A 82 -7.92 18.90 12.08
N ASN A 83 -9.03 19.39 12.59
CA ASN A 83 -9.71 20.60 12.08
C ASN A 83 -8.80 21.85 12.12
N ASN A 84 -7.54 21.65 12.51
CA ASN A 84 -6.53 22.68 12.55
C ASN A 84 -5.45 22.37 11.50
N PRO A 85 -5.54 22.94 10.29
CA PRO A 85 -4.55 22.75 9.23
C PRO A 85 -3.15 23.26 9.59
N LEU A 86 -3.02 23.99 10.72
CA LEU A 86 -1.77 24.53 11.23
C LEU A 86 -1.13 23.64 12.31
N SER A 87 -1.82 22.63 12.83
CA SER A 87 -1.19 21.69 13.76
C SER A 87 -0.37 20.68 12.97
N SER A 88 0.93 20.80 13.04
CA SER A 88 1.90 19.90 12.40
C SER A 88 2.01 18.50 13.05
N SER A 89 1.14 18.17 14.01
CA SER A 89 1.12 16.86 14.64
C SER A 89 0.20 15.91 13.87
N HIS A 90 0.78 15.17 12.95
CA HIS A 90 0.12 14.07 12.21
C HIS A 90 0.00 12.83 13.09
N THR A 91 -0.54 12.96 14.30
CA THR A 91 -0.80 11.83 15.17
C THR A 91 -2.09 11.15 14.75
N SER A 92 -2.05 9.84 14.63
CA SER A 92 -3.27 9.05 14.45
C SER A 92 -4.24 9.33 15.60
N VAL A 93 -5.52 9.49 15.28
CA VAL A 93 -6.62 9.58 16.27
C VAL A 93 -6.53 8.48 17.34
N PHE A 94 -6.08 7.28 16.95
CA PHE A 94 -5.92 6.14 17.85
C PHE A 94 -4.76 6.29 18.84
N LEU A 95 -3.81 7.18 18.60
CA LEU A 95 -2.65 7.41 19.45
C LEU A 95 -2.79 8.65 20.34
N GLU A 96 -3.92 9.34 20.29
CA GLU A 96 -4.24 10.42 21.23
C GLU A 96 -4.27 9.89 22.65
N LYS A 97 -3.90 10.74 23.63
CA LYS A 97 -3.78 10.34 25.04
C LYS A 97 -5.07 9.70 25.58
N SER A 98 -6.23 10.19 25.14
CA SER A 98 -7.57 9.72 25.55
C SER A 98 -7.93 8.33 25.00
N THR A 99 -7.45 7.96 23.84
CA THR A 99 -7.88 6.77 23.10
C THR A 99 -6.81 5.69 23.02
N ARG A 100 -5.55 6.06 23.25
CA ARG A 100 -4.37 5.20 23.08
C ARG A 100 -4.46 3.87 23.86
N ASN A 101 -4.93 3.91 25.11
CA ASN A 101 -5.01 2.70 25.91
C ASN A 101 -6.06 1.73 25.36
N SER A 102 -7.24 2.23 24.98
CA SER A 102 -8.29 1.42 24.35
C SER A 102 -7.82 0.84 23.02
N PHE A 103 -7.12 1.62 22.23
CA PHE A 103 -6.51 1.16 20.98
C PHE A 103 -5.56 -0.03 21.21
N TRP A 104 -4.62 0.08 22.17
CA TRP A 104 -3.68 -1.01 22.41
C TRP A 104 -4.35 -2.27 22.98
N VAL A 105 -5.40 -2.14 23.78
CA VAL A 105 -6.19 -3.30 24.23
C VAL A 105 -6.83 -4.01 23.04
N ILE A 106 -7.42 -3.27 22.11
CA ILE A 106 -8.04 -3.86 20.92
C ILE A 106 -6.99 -4.50 20.02
N VAL A 107 -5.85 -3.86 19.80
CA VAL A 107 -4.74 -4.44 19.04
C VAL A 107 -4.27 -5.75 19.68
N ALA A 108 -4.18 -5.82 21.00
CA ALA A 108 -3.83 -7.05 21.71
C ALA A 108 -4.88 -8.16 21.51
N VAL A 109 -6.18 -7.82 21.58
CA VAL A 109 -7.27 -8.76 21.29
C VAL A 109 -7.20 -9.27 19.87
N VAL A 110 -7.05 -8.38 18.89
CA VAL A 110 -6.87 -8.76 17.46
C VAL A 110 -5.66 -9.68 17.30
N ALA A 111 -4.54 -9.35 17.92
CA ALA A 111 -3.33 -10.16 17.84
C ALA A 111 -3.56 -11.60 18.36
N VAL A 112 -4.32 -11.76 19.45
CA VAL A 112 -4.68 -13.10 19.96
C VAL A 112 -5.42 -13.93 18.93
N PHE A 113 -6.43 -13.36 18.24
CA PHE A 113 -7.17 -14.07 17.20
C PHE A 113 -6.31 -14.38 15.98
N VAL A 114 -5.52 -13.43 15.53
CA VAL A 114 -4.66 -13.55 14.35
C VAL A 114 -3.55 -14.58 14.60
N ILE A 115 -2.84 -14.47 15.72
CA ILE A 115 -1.77 -15.41 16.09
C ILE A 115 -2.36 -16.79 16.39
N GLY A 116 -3.47 -16.85 17.14
CA GLY A 116 -4.15 -18.10 17.44
C GLY A 116 -4.56 -18.86 16.16
N ARG A 117 -5.05 -18.12 15.14
CA ARG A 117 -5.37 -18.70 13.85
C ARG A 117 -4.12 -19.19 13.12
N LEU A 118 -3.05 -18.41 13.10
CA LEU A 118 -1.78 -18.79 12.49
C LEU A 118 -1.23 -20.09 13.09
N VAL A 119 -1.17 -20.17 14.43
CA VAL A 119 -0.72 -21.36 15.14
C VAL A 119 -1.60 -22.55 14.83
N PHE A 120 -2.92 -22.37 14.85
CA PHE A 120 -3.88 -23.43 14.51
C PHE A 120 -3.65 -23.98 13.10
N ASP A 121 -3.51 -23.11 12.09
CA ASP A 121 -3.30 -23.54 10.72
C ASP A 121 -1.91 -24.19 10.52
N LEU A 122 -0.87 -23.73 11.20
CA LEU A 122 0.45 -24.37 11.19
C LEU A 122 0.44 -25.75 11.86
N VAL A 123 -0.36 -25.95 12.91
CA VAL A 123 -0.46 -27.26 13.59
C VAL A 123 -1.30 -28.24 12.77
N THR A 124 -2.41 -27.78 12.21
CA THR A 124 -3.38 -28.67 11.52
C THR A 124 -3.03 -28.95 10.07
N ASN A 125 -2.31 -28.06 9.37
CA ASN A 125 -1.98 -28.18 7.95
C ASN A 125 -0.48 -28.38 7.73
N LYS A 126 -0.01 -29.62 7.78
CA LYS A 126 1.43 -29.95 7.60
C LYS A 126 2.00 -29.46 6.25
N GLU A 127 1.20 -29.46 5.18
CA GLU A 127 1.61 -28.96 3.86
C GLU A 127 1.95 -27.46 3.86
N ARG A 128 1.32 -26.68 4.72
CA ARG A 128 1.56 -25.23 4.85
C ARG A 128 2.83 -24.87 5.64
N ARG A 129 3.55 -25.84 6.18
CA ARG A 129 4.79 -25.62 6.95
C ARG A 129 6.02 -25.34 6.10
N ARG A 130 5.90 -25.40 4.77
CA ARG A 130 7.01 -25.07 3.88
C ARG A 130 7.25 -23.57 3.88
N PHE A 131 8.49 -23.16 4.06
CA PHE A 131 8.87 -21.76 4.00
C PHE A 131 8.68 -21.19 2.59
N PRO A 132 8.10 -19.96 2.48
CA PRO A 132 7.99 -19.27 1.21
C PRO A 132 9.36 -18.94 0.61
N LYS A 133 9.42 -18.71 -0.70
CA LYS A 133 10.68 -18.43 -1.41
C LYS A 133 11.35 -17.13 -0.97
N LEU A 134 10.56 -16.15 -0.56
CA LEU A 134 11.06 -14.84 -0.11
C LEU A 134 11.47 -14.81 1.37
N THR A 135 11.42 -15.94 2.08
CA THR A 135 11.79 -16.02 3.51
C THR A 135 13.13 -15.38 3.80
N TRP A 136 14.16 -15.77 3.06
CA TRP A 136 15.52 -15.29 3.31
C TRP A 136 15.69 -13.80 3.00
N GLY A 137 14.95 -13.25 2.02
CA GLY A 137 14.90 -11.82 1.75
C GLY A 137 14.29 -11.03 2.91
N PHE A 138 13.19 -11.51 3.49
CA PHE A 138 12.58 -10.89 4.66
C PHE A 138 13.43 -11.04 5.93
N VAL A 139 14.04 -12.20 6.14
CA VAL A 139 14.97 -12.41 7.27
C VAL A 139 16.17 -11.47 7.15
N ALA A 140 16.77 -11.36 5.98
CA ALA A 140 17.89 -10.45 5.75
C ALA A 140 17.50 -8.99 6.02
N LEU A 141 16.34 -8.55 5.53
CA LEU A 141 15.81 -7.20 5.79
C LEU A 141 15.56 -6.98 7.29
N GLY A 142 14.88 -7.92 7.96
CA GLY A 142 14.56 -7.81 9.37
C GLY A 142 15.82 -7.72 10.23
N LEU A 143 16.81 -8.58 10.01
CA LEU A 143 18.09 -8.54 10.71
C LEU A 143 18.86 -7.23 10.42
N ALA A 144 18.94 -6.83 9.15
CA ALA A 144 19.62 -5.60 8.77
C ALA A 144 18.99 -4.35 9.39
N PHE A 145 17.66 -4.31 9.53
CA PHE A 145 16.95 -3.18 10.11
C PHE A 145 17.08 -3.14 11.63
N VAL A 146 17.05 -4.29 12.30
CA VAL A 146 17.32 -4.39 13.75
C VAL A 146 18.75 -3.97 14.08
N LEU A 147 19.71 -4.32 13.22
CA LEU A 147 21.12 -3.94 13.37
C LEU A 147 21.39 -2.51 12.88
N GLY A 148 20.41 -1.84 12.26
CA GLY A 148 20.54 -0.46 11.81
C GLY A 148 20.94 0.45 12.94
N GLY A 149 22.05 1.16 12.78
CA GLY A 149 22.66 2.02 13.80
C GLY A 149 23.67 1.32 14.72
N LEU A 150 23.96 0.02 14.54
CA LEU A 150 24.98 -0.67 15.32
C LEU A 150 26.33 0.06 15.17
N PHE A 151 26.99 0.30 16.32
CA PHE A 151 28.20 1.14 16.46
C PHE A 151 27.96 2.65 16.34
N SER A 152 26.73 3.10 16.14
CA SER A 152 26.38 4.51 16.30
C SER A 152 26.14 4.81 17.79
N PRO A 153 26.45 6.03 18.28
CA PRO A 153 26.16 6.44 19.65
C PRO A 153 24.66 6.37 20.00
N LEU A 154 23.81 6.38 19.00
CA LEU A 154 22.35 6.39 19.15
C LEU A 154 21.74 4.97 19.12
N TYR A 155 22.56 3.93 18.93
CA TYR A 155 22.07 2.56 18.91
C TYR A 155 21.62 2.09 20.31
N GLY A 156 20.44 1.49 20.35
CA GLY A 156 19.87 0.93 21.56
C GLY A 156 18.57 0.20 21.28
N VAL A 157 17.90 -0.27 22.31
CA VAL A 157 16.64 -1.02 22.22
C VAL A 157 15.58 -0.26 21.42
N LYS A 158 15.49 1.07 21.59
CA LYS A 158 14.54 1.92 20.88
C LYS A 158 14.83 1.92 19.37
N THR A 159 16.08 2.11 18.97
CA THR A 159 16.50 2.13 17.56
C THR A 159 16.26 0.78 16.89
N ALA A 160 16.64 -0.32 17.54
CA ALA A 160 16.40 -1.67 17.07
C ALA A 160 14.90 -1.99 16.95
N PHE A 161 14.09 -1.56 17.90
CA PHE A 161 12.63 -1.71 17.85
C PHE A 161 12.02 -0.95 16.67
N PHE A 162 12.43 0.29 16.42
CA PHE A 162 11.94 1.04 15.25
C PHE A 162 12.41 0.41 13.94
N GLY A 163 13.66 -0.06 13.86
CA GLY A 163 14.12 -0.82 12.70
C GLY A 163 13.25 -2.04 12.41
N LEU A 164 12.87 -2.79 13.45
CA LEU A 164 11.95 -3.91 13.32
C LEU A 164 10.56 -3.48 12.84
N THR A 165 10.00 -2.39 13.39
CA THR A 165 8.65 -1.91 13.00
C THR A 165 8.56 -1.48 11.55
N GLU A 166 9.64 -0.99 10.94
CA GLU A 166 9.67 -0.59 9.54
C GLU A 166 9.37 -1.74 8.56
N ILE A 167 9.70 -2.96 8.94
CA ILE A 167 9.49 -4.15 8.10
C ILE A 167 8.40 -5.08 8.64
N LEU A 168 8.05 -4.96 9.92
CA LEU A 168 7.20 -5.92 10.62
C LEU A 168 5.82 -6.06 9.98
N ALA A 169 5.17 -4.96 9.67
CA ALA A 169 3.81 -4.98 9.10
C ALA A 169 3.79 -5.72 7.76
N MET A 170 4.73 -5.42 6.88
CA MET A 170 4.85 -6.03 5.56
C MET A 170 5.23 -7.53 5.67
N SER A 171 6.26 -7.86 6.45
CA SER A 171 6.71 -9.24 6.60
C SER A 171 5.66 -10.10 7.33
N PHE A 172 5.06 -9.58 8.42
CA PHE A 172 4.01 -10.28 9.14
C PHE A 172 2.80 -10.56 8.24
N SER A 173 2.32 -9.57 7.49
CA SER A 173 1.22 -9.76 6.54
C SER A 173 1.55 -10.84 5.51
N TYR A 174 2.74 -10.77 4.92
CA TYR A 174 3.17 -11.77 3.94
C TYR A 174 3.19 -13.19 4.52
N PHE A 175 3.85 -13.41 5.66
CA PHE A 175 3.92 -14.74 6.29
C PHE A 175 2.56 -15.20 6.81
N TYR A 176 1.77 -14.32 7.41
CA TYR A 176 0.43 -14.64 7.90
C TYR A 176 -0.44 -15.20 6.79
N PHE A 177 -0.59 -14.48 5.69
CA PHE A 177 -1.42 -14.94 4.58
C PHE A 177 -0.79 -16.14 3.86
N TYR A 178 0.53 -16.23 3.76
CA TYR A 178 1.17 -17.41 3.18
C TYR A 178 0.81 -18.70 3.93
N PHE A 179 0.82 -18.67 5.26
CA PHE A 179 0.54 -19.85 6.07
C PHE A 179 -0.95 -20.11 6.30
N THR A 180 -1.82 -19.12 6.13
CA THR A 180 -3.25 -19.24 6.44
C THR A 180 -4.16 -19.30 5.20
N VAL A 181 -3.66 -18.97 4.01
CA VAL A 181 -4.42 -19.00 2.75
C VAL A 181 -4.23 -20.34 2.01
N ASP A 182 -5.30 -20.89 1.47
CA ASP A 182 -5.26 -22.06 0.60
C ASP A 182 -5.04 -21.66 -0.86
N PHE A 183 -3.79 -21.58 -1.26
CA PHE A 183 -3.40 -21.14 -2.61
C PHE A 183 -3.92 -22.04 -3.74
N LYS A 184 -4.35 -23.30 -3.46
CA LYS A 184 -4.94 -24.18 -4.47
C LYS A 184 -6.31 -23.67 -4.93
N LYS A 185 -7.03 -22.94 -4.06
CA LYS A 185 -8.37 -22.38 -4.32
C LYS A 185 -8.37 -20.94 -4.80
N VAL A 186 -7.24 -20.24 -4.71
CA VAL A 186 -7.18 -18.81 -5.02
C VAL A 186 -7.24 -18.57 -6.53
N ASP A 187 -8.20 -17.79 -6.96
CA ASP A 187 -8.21 -17.21 -8.32
C ASP A 187 -7.19 -16.07 -8.39
N LYS A 188 -6.19 -16.21 -9.25
CA LYS A 188 -5.13 -15.21 -9.43
C LYS A 188 -5.69 -13.84 -9.81
N SER A 189 -6.81 -13.79 -10.53
CA SER A 189 -7.45 -12.54 -10.91
C SER A 189 -7.99 -11.76 -9.71
N TYR A 190 -8.17 -12.40 -8.55
CA TYR A 190 -8.63 -11.75 -7.33
C TYR A 190 -7.66 -10.64 -6.85
N PHE A 191 -6.37 -10.83 -7.03
CA PHE A 191 -5.39 -9.81 -6.65
C PHE A 191 -5.49 -8.54 -7.50
N ALA A 192 -5.71 -8.69 -8.80
CA ALA A 192 -5.96 -7.54 -9.66
C ALA A 192 -7.30 -6.87 -9.33
N TYR A 193 -8.34 -7.65 -9.02
CA TYR A 193 -9.59 -7.13 -8.52
C TYR A 193 -9.40 -6.32 -7.22
N LEU A 194 -8.65 -6.86 -6.27
CA LEU A 194 -8.34 -6.16 -5.02
C LEU A 194 -7.60 -4.84 -5.27
N MET A 195 -6.62 -4.83 -6.19
CA MET A 195 -5.93 -3.59 -6.56
C MET A 195 -6.88 -2.56 -7.21
N ILE A 196 -7.86 -3.02 -7.99
CA ILE A 196 -8.90 -2.12 -8.52
C ILE A 196 -9.74 -1.54 -7.39
N VAL A 197 -10.15 -2.34 -6.41
CA VAL A 197 -10.93 -1.87 -5.25
C VAL A 197 -10.13 -0.87 -4.41
N VAL A 198 -8.85 -1.14 -4.15
CA VAL A 198 -7.95 -0.19 -3.48
C VAL A 198 -7.80 1.09 -4.29
N GLY A 199 -7.62 0.98 -5.61
CA GLY A 199 -7.53 2.13 -6.50
C GLY A 199 -8.79 3.01 -6.46
N PHE A 200 -9.98 2.42 -6.42
CA PHE A 200 -11.23 3.17 -6.25
C PHE A 200 -11.35 3.83 -4.88
N LEU A 201 -10.94 3.14 -3.81
CA LEU A 201 -10.84 3.75 -2.48
C LEU A 201 -9.96 5.01 -2.54
N LEU A 202 -8.79 4.91 -3.16
CA LEU A 202 -7.86 6.04 -3.30
C LEU A 202 -8.42 7.16 -4.20
N CYS A 203 -9.16 6.83 -5.26
CA CYS A 203 -9.88 7.83 -6.05
C CYS A 203 -10.91 8.58 -5.20
N GLY A 204 -11.67 7.86 -4.36
CA GLY A 204 -12.60 8.46 -3.40
C GLY A 204 -11.90 9.36 -2.38
N GLU A 205 -10.72 8.96 -1.90
CA GLU A 205 -9.86 9.78 -1.05
C GLU A 205 -9.42 11.08 -1.77
N VAL A 206 -9.04 11.00 -3.04
CA VAL A 206 -8.70 12.19 -3.85
C VAL A 206 -9.89 13.13 -3.97
N VAL A 207 -11.09 12.61 -4.21
CA VAL A 207 -12.33 13.44 -4.23
C VAL A 207 -12.55 14.11 -2.88
N GLY A 208 -12.38 13.38 -1.78
CA GLY A 208 -12.44 13.93 -0.42
C GLY A 208 -11.40 15.03 -0.20
N MET A 209 -10.16 14.81 -0.65
CA MET A 209 -9.11 15.83 -0.60
C MET A 209 -9.50 17.11 -1.35
N LEU A 210 -10.07 16.99 -2.54
CA LEU A 210 -10.52 18.14 -3.33
C LEU A 210 -11.65 18.89 -2.62
N TYR A 211 -12.60 18.15 -2.02
CA TYR A 211 -13.70 18.73 -1.26
C TYR A 211 -13.20 19.54 -0.06
N TYR A 212 -12.40 18.92 0.80
CA TYR A 212 -11.83 19.60 1.98
C TYR A 212 -10.79 20.66 1.63
N GLY A 213 -10.14 20.54 0.47
CA GLY A 213 -9.21 21.52 -0.08
C GLY A 213 -9.87 22.78 -0.61
N GLY A 214 -11.22 22.82 -0.69
CA GLY A 214 -11.96 23.97 -1.17
C GLY A 214 -12.12 24.04 -2.69
N PHE A 215 -11.81 22.96 -3.43
CA PHE A 215 -11.92 22.94 -4.90
C PHE A 215 -13.34 23.24 -5.39
N PHE A 216 -14.36 22.80 -4.65
CA PHE A 216 -15.78 23.01 -4.99
C PHE A 216 -16.39 24.21 -4.29
N SER A 217 -15.62 25.03 -3.56
CA SER A 217 -16.14 26.23 -2.89
C SER A 217 -16.31 27.39 -3.89
N ALA A 218 -17.37 28.19 -3.71
CA ALA A 218 -17.60 29.36 -4.53
C ALA A 218 -16.54 30.47 -4.33
N GLU A 219 -15.83 30.46 -3.20
CA GLU A 219 -14.82 31.44 -2.83
C GLU A 219 -13.44 31.14 -3.39
N GLY A 220 -13.28 30.03 -4.12
CA GLY A 220 -12.14 29.76 -5.02
C GLY A 220 -10.76 29.57 -4.41
N GLU A 221 -10.61 29.57 -3.09
CA GLU A 221 -9.32 29.35 -2.43
C GLU A 221 -9.02 27.86 -2.24
N PHE A 222 -8.52 27.23 -3.30
CA PHE A 222 -8.00 25.87 -3.20
C PHE A 222 -6.69 25.83 -2.42
N SER A 223 -6.69 25.10 -1.29
CA SER A 223 -5.49 24.93 -0.48
C SER A 223 -5.00 23.50 -0.49
N ARG A 224 -3.87 23.27 -1.16
CA ARG A 224 -3.18 21.98 -1.18
C ARG A 224 -2.74 21.50 0.22
N SER A 225 -2.50 22.42 1.16
CA SER A 225 -2.08 22.05 2.52
C SER A 225 -3.17 21.32 3.30
N LYS A 226 -4.41 21.42 2.87
CA LYS A 226 -5.57 20.70 3.45
C LYS A 226 -5.79 19.31 2.83
N LEU A 227 -4.93 18.87 1.91
CA LEU A 227 -5.06 17.58 1.22
C LEU A 227 -4.52 16.43 2.07
N TYR A 228 -5.27 16.06 3.11
CA TYR A 228 -4.98 14.91 3.99
C TYR A 228 -6.19 13.99 4.06
N THR A 229 -5.93 12.69 4.00
CA THR A 229 -6.95 11.65 4.16
C THR A 229 -6.40 10.52 5.02
N GLY A 230 -7.13 9.43 5.14
CA GLY A 230 -6.72 8.24 5.90
C GLY A 230 -5.37 7.65 5.46
N TRP A 231 -5.02 7.75 4.18
CA TRP A 231 -3.71 7.33 3.65
C TRP A 231 -2.62 8.38 3.82
N GLY A 232 -2.95 9.54 4.31
CA GLY A 232 -2.03 10.62 4.59
C GLY A 232 -1.97 11.69 3.50
N MET A 233 -0.76 12.19 3.26
CA MET A 233 -0.53 13.26 2.30
C MET A 233 -0.76 12.80 0.86
N TYR A 234 -1.05 13.74 -0.02
CA TYR A 234 -1.21 13.56 -1.46
C TYR A 234 -0.10 12.72 -2.12
N ASN A 235 1.15 12.78 -1.66
CA ASN A 235 2.23 11.94 -2.19
C ASN A 235 2.03 10.45 -1.87
N ASN A 236 1.53 10.13 -0.66
CA ASN A 236 1.27 8.75 -0.25
C ASN A 236 0.10 8.16 -1.05
N VAL A 237 -0.97 8.94 -1.22
CA VAL A 237 -2.13 8.54 -2.03
C VAL A 237 -1.71 8.32 -3.48
N ALA A 238 -0.93 9.24 -4.07
CA ALA A 238 -0.41 9.09 -5.42
C ALA A 238 0.48 7.84 -5.56
N GLY A 239 1.39 7.60 -4.61
CA GLY A 239 2.26 6.42 -4.63
C GLY A 239 1.50 5.10 -4.56
N ALA A 240 0.48 5.02 -3.70
CA ALA A 240 -0.38 3.85 -3.60
C ALA A 240 -1.24 3.65 -4.86
N LEU A 241 -1.76 4.74 -5.44
CA LEU A 241 -2.55 4.69 -6.67
C LEU A 241 -1.71 4.22 -7.88
N ILE A 242 -0.43 4.63 -7.96
CA ILE A 242 0.52 4.14 -8.97
C ILE A 242 0.70 2.62 -8.87
N MET A 243 0.76 2.05 -7.66
CA MET A 243 0.83 0.59 -7.49
C MET A 243 -0.44 -0.12 -7.98
N CYS A 244 -1.60 0.52 -7.88
CA CYS A 244 -2.88 -0.04 -8.32
C CYS A 244 -3.11 0.12 -9.83
N LEU A 245 -2.45 1.09 -10.46
CA LEU A 245 -2.64 1.47 -11.86
C LEU A 245 -2.51 0.30 -12.86
N PRO A 246 -1.62 -0.69 -12.71
CA PRO A 246 -1.52 -1.82 -13.65
C PRO A 246 -2.73 -2.78 -13.62
N ALA A 247 -3.54 -2.79 -12.56
CA ALA A 247 -4.63 -3.75 -12.39
C ALA A 247 -5.75 -3.63 -13.45
N PRO A 248 -6.24 -2.43 -13.82
CA PRO A 248 -7.15 -2.26 -14.94
C PRO A 248 -6.59 -2.82 -16.25
N PHE A 249 -5.30 -2.64 -16.55
CA PHE A 249 -4.67 -3.12 -17.78
C PHE A 249 -4.55 -4.65 -17.80
N TYR A 250 -4.36 -5.29 -16.64
CA TYR A 250 -4.44 -6.75 -16.55
C TYR A 250 -5.82 -7.26 -17.01
N TYR A 251 -6.90 -6.66 -16.52
CA TYR A 251 -8.25 -7.03 -16.92
C TYR A 251 -8.56 -6.62 -18.36
N ALA A 252 -8.07 -5.47 -18.82
CA ALA A 252 -8.20 -5.06 -20.21
C ALA A 252 -7.56 -6.06 -21.18
N THR A 253 -6.46 -6.72 -20.76
CA THR A 253 -5.79 -7.75 -21.55
C THR A 253 -6.53 -9.09 -21.51
N THR A 254 -7.11 -9.47 -20.34
CA THR A 254 -7.59 -10.85 -20.11
C THR A 254 -9.10 -11.01 -20.26
N LYS A 255 -9.92 -9.95 -20.12
CA LYS A 255 -11.38 -10.02 -20.13
C LYS A 255 -11.98 -9.70 -21.50
N LYS A 256 -13.23 -10.17 -21.75
CA LYS A 256 -13.95 -10.00 -23.01
C LYS A 256 -14.19 -8.52 -23.34
N HIS A 257 -14.60 -7.73 -22.36
CA HIS A 257 -14.88 -6.29 -22.48
C HIS A 257 -13.71 -5.45 -21.92
N GLY A 258 -12.51 -5.70 -22.44
CA GLY A 258 -11.28 -5.06 -21.97
C GLY A 258 -11.31 -3.54 -21.99
N TRP A 259 -12.04 -2.94 -22.96
CA TRP A 259 -12.18 -1.48 -23.07
C TRP A 259 -12.78 -0.83 -21.81
N ALA A 260 -13.72 -1.49 -21.15
CA ALA A 260 -14.32 -0.97 -19.92
C ALA A 260 -13.29 -0.89 -18.77
N TYR A 261 -12.37 -1.86 -18.70
CA TYR A 261 -11.28 -1.83 -17.73
C TYR A 261 -10.21 -0.79 -18.09
N LEU A 262 -10.00 -0.54 -19.37
CA LEU A 262 -9.12 0.55 -19.80
C LEU A 262 -9.65 1.91 -19.32
N LEU A 263 -10.98 2.13 -19.37
CA LEU A 263 -11.59 3.34 -18.78
C LEU A 263 -11.27 3.50 -17.29
N LEU A 264 -11.22 2.40 -16.52
CA LEU A 264 -10.81 2.45 -15.12
C LEU A 264 -9.34 2.89 -14.94
N GLY A 265 -8.46 2.45 -15.84
CA GLY A 265 -7.07 2.92 -15.87
C GLY A 265 -6.97 4.43 -16.07
N ASN A 266 -7.82 4.98 -16.94
CA ASN A 266 -7.92 6.41 -17.16
C ASN A 266 -8.47 7.15 -15.93
N VAL A 267 -9.46 6.58 -15.22
CA VAL A 267 -9.96 7.16 -13.95
C VAL A 267 -8.83 7.25 -12.93
N PHE A 268 -7.99 6.22 -12.81
CA PHE A 268 -6.84 6.24 -11.89
C PHE A 268 -5.80 7.29 -12.30
N LEU A 269 -5.55 7.43 -13.61
CA LEU A 269 -4.64 8.44 -14.12
C LEU A 269 -5.17 9.86 -13.81
N VAL A 270 -6.45 10.11 -14.05
CA VAL A 270 -7.10 11.40 -13.71
C VAL A 270 -7.00 11.68 -12.22
N ALA A 271 -7.28 10.70 -11.36
CA ALA A 271 -7.12 10.85 -9.91
C ALA A 271 -5.67 11.18 -9.51
N LEU A 272 -4.67 10.62 -10.19
CA LEU A 272 -3.26 10.96 -9.97
C LEU A 272 -2.96 12.43 -10.29
N PHE A 273 -3.52 12.98 -11.35
CA PHE A 273 -3.40 14.42 -11.66
C PHE A 273 -4.01 15.27 -10.56
N PHE A 274 -5.22 14.91 -10.11
CA PHE A 274 -5.94 15.64 -9.05
C PHE A 274 -5.30 15.47 -7.67
N ALA A 275 -4.54 14.42 -7.42
CA ALA A 275 -3.73 14.30 -6.20
C ALA A 275 -2.59 15.34 -6.11
N GLN A 276 -2.28 16.06 -7.20
CA GLN A 276 -1.28 17.14 -7.26
C GLN A 276 0.13 16.78 -6.76
N SER A 277 0.49 15.52 -6.84
CA SER A 277 1.84 15.06 -6.59
C SER A 277 2.65 15.11 -7.89
N ARG A 278 3.62 16.02 -7.98
CA ARG A 278 4.47 16.16 -9.18
C ARG A 278 5.11 14.83 -9.60
N GLY A 279 5.72 14.16 -8.64
CA GLY A 279 6.31 12.86 -8.90
C GLY A 279 5.26 11.79 -9.20
N GLY A 280 4.09 11.87 -8.57
CA GLY A 280 2.94 11.03 -8.87
C GLY A 280 2.50 11.19 -10.33
N ILE A 281 2.38 12.40 -10.81
CA ILE A 281 2.02 12.70 -12.21
C ILE A 281 3.07 12.14 -13.18
N ILE A 282 4.35 12.44 -12.97
CA ILE A 282 5.44 12.01 -13.88
C ILE A 282 5.52 10.48 -13.93
N PHE A 283 5.68 9.83 -12.78
CA PHE A 283 5.86 8.38 -12.74
C PHE A 283 4.56 7.62 -13.03
N GLY A 284 3.41 8.17 -12.64
CA GLY A 284 2.13 7.58 -12.96
C GLY A 284 1.85 7.60 -14.46
N THR A 285 2.10 8.72 -15.13
CA THR A 285 1.94 8.83 -16.60
C THR A 285 2.92 7.92 -17.33
N ALA A 286 4.18 7.85 -16.90
CA ALA A 286 5.17 6.94 -17.49
C ALA A 286 4.76 5.47 -17.32
N LEU A 287 4.30 5.08 -16.12
CA LEU A 287 3.84 3.72 -15.86
C LEU A 287 2.54 3.42 -16.63
N TYR A 288 1.62 4.39 -16.75
CA TYR A 288 0.41 4.27 -17.55
C TYR A 288 0.76 3.96 -19.02
N ALA A 289 1.65 4.76 -19.62
CA ALA A 289 2.09 4.55 -21.00
C ALA A 289 2.74 3.17 -21.18
N LEU A 290 3.55 2.74 -20.22
CA LEU A 290 4.17 1.40 -20.24
C LEU A 290 3.11 0.29 -20.12
N CYS A 291 2.14 0.43 -19.22
CA CYS A 291 1.03 -0.52 -19.08
C CYS A 291 0.19 -0.60 -20.37
N LEU A 292 -0.12 0.54 -20.97
CA LEU A 292 -0.84 0.62 -22.25
C LEU A 292 -0.06 -0.11 -23.36
N PHE A 293 1.24 0.15 -23.48
CA PHE A 293 2.11 -0.53 -24.43
C PHE A 293 2.11 -2.06 -24.22
N VAL A 294 2.33 -2.52 -22.98
CA VAL A 294 2.35 -3.96 -22.66
C VAL A 294 0.99 -4.60 -22.93
N MET A 295 -0.11 -3.93 -22.59
CA MET A 295 -1.46 -4.38 -22.86
C MET A 295 -1.68 -4.56 -24.37
N LEU A 296 -1.37 -3.55 -25.19
CA LEU A 296 -1.52 -3.60 -26.64
C LEU A 296 -0.61 -4.66 -27.29
N TRP A 297 0.57 -4.87 -26.70
CA TRP A 297 1.49 -5.94 -27.16
C TRP A 297 0.94 -7.33 -26.88
N LYS A 298 0.31 -7.54 -25.70
CA LYS A 298 -0.14 -8.87 -25.24
C LYS A 298 -1.55 -9.24 -25.68
N THR A 299 -2.38 -8.28 -26.04
CA THR A 299 -3.77 -8.55 -26.45
C THR A 299 -3.87 -8.81 -27.96
N SER A 300 -4.81 -9.70 -28.33
CA SER A 300 -5.26 -9.85 -29.73
C SER A 300 -6.32 -8.81 -30.13
N LYS A 301 -6.94 -8.13 -29.16
CA LYS A 301 -8.05 -7.18 -29.35
C LYS A 301 -7.56 -5.73 -29.35
N ARG A 302 -6.55 -5.41 -30.16
CA ARG A 302 -5.90 -4.08 -30.17
C ARG A 302 -6.84 -2.96 -30.59
N LEU A 303 -7.57 -3.16 -31.69
CA LEU A 303 -8.39 -2.10 -32.32
C LEU A 303 -9.45 -1.52 -31.36
N PRO A 304 -10.32 -2.33 -30.71
CA PRO A 304 -11.28 -1.78 -29.73
C PRO A 304 -10.65 -1.02 -28.57
N LEU A 305 -9.46 -1.42 -28.12
CA LEU A 305 -8.75 -0.74 -27.03
C LEU A 305 -8.15 0.59 -27.50
N ILE A 306 -7.58 0.63 -28.71
CA ILE A 306 -7.06 1.87 -29.31
C ILE A 306 -8.21 2.86 -29.53
N VAL A 307 -9.34 2.41 -30.08
CA VAL A 307 -10.52 3.28 -30.29
C VAL A 307 -11.04 3.82 -28.96
N ALA A 308 -11.15 2.98 -27.93
CA ALA A 308 -11.58 3.41 -26.60
C ALA A 308 -10.62 4.45 -26.00
N GLU A 309 -9.31 4.24 -26.11
CA GLU A 309 -8.30 5.18 -25.62
C GLU A 309 -8.35 6.52 -26.36
N MET A 310 -8.44 6.46 -27.69
CA MET A 310 -8.59 7.68 -28.49
C MET A 310 -9.85 8.46 -28.14
N ALA A 311 -10.97 7.77 -27.89
CA ALA A 311 -12.20 8.42 -27.43
C ALA A 311 -12.02 9.10 -26.08
N VAL A 312 -11.35 8.44 -25.12
CA VAL A 312 -11.05 9.03 -23.81
C VAL A 312 -10.15 10.26 -23.95
N LEU A 313 -9.08 10.17 -24.74
CA LEU A 313 -8.18 11.31 -24.97
C LEU A 313 -8.90 12.49 -25.63
N THR A 314 -9.82 12.22 -26.57
CA THR A 314 -10.64 13.25 -27.21
C THR A 314 -11.56 13.93 -26.19
N VAL A 315 -12.26 13.15 -25.35
CA VAL A 315 -13.13 13.68 -24.30
C VAL A 315 -12.32 14.48 -23.27
N ALA A 316 -11.17 13.95 -22.85
CA ALA A 316 -10.27 14.64 -21.92
C ALA A 316 -9.76 15.97 -22.53
N GLY A 317 -9.40 15.98 -23.81
CA GLY A 317 -9.01 17.20 -24.52
C GLY A 317 -10.11 18.24 -24.58
N LEU A 318 -11.36 17.83 -24.83
CA LEU A 318 -12.53 18.72 -24.79
C LEU A 318 -12.76 19.27 -23.39
N ILE A 319 -12.69 18.43 -22.36
CA ILE A 319 -12.81 18.88 -20.96
C ILE A 319 -11.72 19.91 -20.65
N CYS A 320 -10.47 19.67 -21.03
CA CYS A 320 -9.38 20.61 -20.84
C CYS A 320 -9.60 21.95 -21.56
N LEU A 321 -10.21 21.94 -22.74
CA LEU A 321 -10.54 23.16 -23.48
C LEU A 321 -11.67 23.95 -22.81
N PHE A 322 -12.74 23.26 -22.36
CA PHE A 322 -13.88 23.91 -21.72
C PHE A 322 -13.56 24.45 -20.32
N PHE A 323 -12.73 23.74 -19.54
CA PHE A 323 -12.38 24.06 -18.17
C PHE A 323 -10.94 24.58 -18.03
N LYS A 324 -10.37 25.15 -19.10
CA LYS A 324 -8.95 25.57 -19.14
C LYS A 324 -8.55 26.49 -18.00
N GLU A 325 -9.38 27.45 -17.61
CA GLU A 325 -9.07 28.43 -16.57
C GLU A 325 -9.10 27.80 -15.19
N GLN A 326 -10.10 26.97 -14.88
CA GLN A 326 -10.21 26.25 -13.61
C GLN A 326 -9.04 25.27 -13.43
N LEU A 327 -8.75 24.50 -14.49
CA LEU A 327 -7.62 23.58 -14.49
C LEU A 327 -6.29 24.34 -14.40
N TRP A 328 -6.14 25.46 -15.12
CA TRP A 328 -4.96 26.30 -15.03
C TRP A 328 -4.75 26.80 -13.59
N ASN A 329 -5.76 27.38 -12.96
CA ASN A 329 -5.68 27.87 -11.59
C ASN A 329 -5.30 26.76 -10.59
N MET A 330 -5.87 25.56 -10.78
CA MET A 330 -5.55 24.40 -9.94
C MET A 330 -4.10 23.95 -10.12
N PHE A 331 -3.62 23.85 -11.37
CA PHE A 331 -2.26 23.38 -11.66
C PHE A 331 -1.21 24.47 -11.60
N TYR A 332 -1.62 25.74 -11.60
CA TYR A 332 -0.70 26.88 -11.55
C TYR A 332 0.29 26.79 -10.38
N SER A 333 -0.19 26.45 -9.19
CA SER A 333 0.65 26.25 -8.02
C SER A 333 1.64 25.09 -8.16
N VAL A 334 1.29 24.06 -8.94
CA VAL A 334 2.17 22.93 -9.26
C VAL A 334 3.22 23.35 -10.28
N ILE A 335 2.81 24.14 -11.27
CA ILE A 335 3.67 24.62 -12.37
C ILE A 335 4.63 25.71 -11.87
N GLN A 336 4.13 26.69 -11.08
CA GLN A 336 4.97 27.77 -10.51
C GLN A 336 6.12 27.27 -9.66
N ARG A 337 5.90 26.17 -8.91
CA ARG A 337 7.00 25.56 -8.12
C ARG A 337 8.07 24.96 -9.03
N GLY A 338 7.77 24.75 -10.31
CA GLY A 338 8.72 24.26 -11.30
C GLY A 338 9.50 23.05 -10.81
N LEU A 339 10.83 23.15 -10.90
CA LEU A 339 11.78 22.16 -10.39
C LEU A 339 12.19 22.40 -8.94
N ASP A 340 11.51 23.31 -8.21
CA ASP A 340 11.76 23.48 -6.78
C ASP A 340 11.61 22.12 -6.07
N ASP A 341 12.70 21.65 -5.52
CA ASP A 341 12.80 20.35 -4.88
C ASP A 341 12.18 20.30 -3.47
N SER A 342 11.59 21.42 -3.01
CA SER A 342 11.06 21.56 -1.65
C SER A 342 12.10 21.20 -0.59
N ASN A 343 13.37 21.60 -0.81
CA ASN A 343 14.54 21.31 0.02
C ASN A 343 14.94 19.81 0.08
N ARG A 344 14.42 18.99 -0.83
CA ARG A 344 14.70 17.53 -0.81
C ARG A 344 16.14 17.19 -1.10
N PHE A 345 16.82 17.94 -1.98
CA PHE A 345 18.26 17.72 -2.24
C PHE A 345 19.09 17.91 -0.97
N ASN A 346 18.81 18.93 -0.16
CA ASN A 346 19.51 19.12 1.11
C ASN A 346 19.24 17.97 2.09
N ILE A 347 17.99 17.47 2.10
CA ILE A 347 17.61 16.28 2.88
C ILE A 347 18.38 15.05 2.40
N TYR A 348 18.51 14.83 1.09
CA TYR A 348 19.27 13.70 0.53
C TYR A 348 20.76 13.82 0.84
N ILE A 349 21.33 15.02 0.70
CA ILE A 349 22.73 15.29 1.06
C ILE A 349 22.97 15.02 2.55
N SER A 350 22.05 15.44 3.43
CA SER A 350 22.14 15.16 4.86
C SER A 350 22.11 13.65 5.14
N GLY A 351 21.23 12.90 4.48
CA GLY A 351 21.17 11.45 4.61
C GLY A 351 22.44 10.75 4.11
N LEU A 352 23.01 11.22 2.98
CA LEU A 352 24.27 10.68 2.46
C LEU A 352 25.47 11.02 3.35
N LYS A 353 25.51 12.20 3.98
CA LYS A 353 26.51 12.52 5.00
C LYS A 353 26.43 11.57 6.19
N GLN A 354 25.21 11.32 6.71
CA GLN A 354 25.04 10.33 7.79
C GLN A 354 25.50 8.94 7.38
N PHE A 355 25.27 8.53 6.14
CA PHE A 355 25.80 7.27 5.62
C PHE A 355 27.32 7.26 5.62
N LEU A 356 27.97 8.35 5.24
CA LEU A 356 29.44 8.42 5.25
C LEU A 356 30.02 8.36 6.66
N ASP A 357 29.32 8.92 7.66
CA ASP A 357 29.72 8.84 9.06
C ASP A 357 29.59 7.40 9.63
N TYR A 358 28.56 6.65 9.21
CA TYR A 358 28.27 5.30 9.66
C TYR A 358 27.98 4.35 8.47
N PRO A 359 28.97 4.01 7.63
CA PRO A 359 28.71 3.40 6.33
C PRO A 359 28.22 1.95 6.40
N VAL A 360 28.55 1.18 7.46
CA VAL A 360 28.24 -0.25 7.55
C VAL A 360 26.79 -0.48 7.98
N PHE A 361 26.38 0.10 9.12
CA PHE A 361 25.08 -0.12 9.73
C PHE A 361 24.20 1.15 9.79
N GLY A 362 24.66 2.27 9.24
CA GLY A 362 23.94 3.53 9.30
C GLY A 362 23.89 4.12 10.71
N ASN A 363 23.02 5.14 10.87
CA ASN A 363 22.83 5.81 12.15
C ASN A 363 21.60 5.30 12.95
N GLY A 364 20.82 4.36 12.38
CA GLY A 364 19.59 3.83 12.98
C GLY A 364 18.31 4.47 12.43
N PHE A 365 17.22 3.72 12.50
CA PHE A 365 15.95 4.13 11.89
C PHE A 365 15.21 5.24 12.64
N TYR A 366 15.68 5.67 13.80
CA TYR A 366 15.04 6.72 14.60
C TYR A 366 16.04 7.75 15.13
N ALA A 367 17.23 7.78 14.58
CA ALA A 367 18.39 8.43 15.18
C ALA A 367 18.76 9.77 14.51
N CYS A 368 17.83 10.50 13.95
CA CYS A 368 18.11 11.76 13.29
C CYS A 368 18.00 12.95 14.24
N GLU A 369 18.99 13.16 15.09
CA GLU A 369 19.02 14.31 16.00
C GLU A 369 19.12 15.66 15.27
N ASN A 370 19.73 15.68 14.09
CA ASN A 370 19.98 16.90 13.31
C ASN A 370 18.95 17.15 12.22
N PHE A 371 17.94 16.28 12.08
CA PHE A 371 16.91 16.45 11.09
C PHE A 371 15.74 17.25 11.68
N ARG A 372 15.84 18.56 11.63
CA ARG A 372 14.76 19.47 12.00
C ARG A 372 13.99 19.89 10.75
N TRP A 373 12.68 19.65 10.76
CA TRP A 373 11.76 20.37 9.90
C TRP A 373 11.54 21.78 10.49
N GLY A 374 12.39 22.74 10.14
CA GLY A 374 12.41 24.04 10.80
C GLY A 374 12.75 23.91 12.30
N ASP A 375 12.37 24.91 13.10
CA ASP A 375 12.60 24.94 14.56
C ASP A 375 11.66 24.07 15.39
N LYS A 376 10.89 23.21 14.75
CA LYS A 376 9.91 22.35 15.45
C LYS A 376 10.50 20.98 15.71
N ASP A 377 10.67 20.69 16.99
CA ASP A 377 10.83 19.35 17.49
C ASP A 377 9.55 18.55 17.15
N ILE A 378 9.63 17.68 16.13
CA ILE A 378 8.55 16.75 15.84
C ILE A 378 8.63 15.67 16.91
N GLY A 379 8.26 16.04 18.12
CA GLY A 379 8.07 15.14 19.26
C GLY A 379 6.95 14.16 18.98
N GLY A 380 7.15 13.26 18.04
CA GLY A 380 6.17 12.29 17.62
C GLY A 380 6.79 10.97 17.22
N PHE A 381 5.99 9.94 17.27
CA PHE A 381 6.26 8.53 16.98
C PHE A 381 6.74 8.24 15.54
N LEU A 382 6.93 9.24 14.69
CA LEU A 382 7.35 9.05 13.30
C LEU A 382 8.86 9.22 13.20
N PRO A 383 9.58 8.19 12.74
CA PRO A 383 11.00 8.33 12.43
C PRO A 383 11.19 9.41 11.35
N PRO A 384 12.23 10.22 11.44
CA PRO A 384 12.53 11.18 10.39
C PRO A 384 12.69 10.46 9.05
N ARG A 385 12.07 11.01 8.02
CA ARG A 385 12.05 10.44 6.67
C ARG A 385 12.87 11.30 5.73
N TYR A 386 13.77 10.68 4.98
CA TYR A 386 14.55 11.38 3.95
C TYR A 386 13.79 11.60 2.64
N HIS A 387 12.48 11.25 2.58
CA HIS A 387 11.68 11.33 1.36
C HIS A 387 12.31 10.61 0.14
N ASN A 388 13.09 9.60 0.39
CA ASN A 388 13.68 8.71 -0.59
C ASN A 388 14.05 7.41 0.11
N THR A 389 13.45 6.30 -0.33
CA THR A 389 13.67 4.99 0.28
C THR A 389 15.14 4.57 0.26
N TYR A 390 15.86 4.88 -0.80
CA TYR A 390 17.27 4.45 -0.96
C TYR A 390 18.19 5.24 -0.03
N VAL A 391 17.97 6.54 0.06
CA VAL A 391 18.70 7.41 1.01
C VAL A 391 18.36 6.98 2.46
N GLN A 392 17.09 6.68 2.74
CA GLN A 392 16.68 6.19 4.07
C GLN A 392 17.40 4.90 4.44
N LEU A 393 17.48 3.94 3.51
CA LEU A 393 18.19 2.67 3.74
C LEU A 393 19.67 2.90 4.06
N LEU A 394 20.34 3.74 3.27
CA LEU A 394 21.76 4.03 3.46
C LEU A 394 22.00 4.79 4.78
N ALA A 395 21.23 5.86 5.03
CA ALA A 395 21.42 6.68 6.21
C ALA A 395 21.10 5.93 7.51
N SER A 396 20.00 5.15 7.52
CA SER A 396 19.51 4.49 8.75
C SER A 396 20.08 3.10 8.98
N GLY A 397 20.31 2.33 7.93
CA GLY A 397 20.75 0.92 8.02
C GLY A 397 22.07 0.63 7.33
N GLY A 398 22.70 1.64 6.72
CA GLY A 398 23.99 1.50 6.07
C GLY A 398 24.00 0.58 4.86
N ALA A 399 25.20 0.18 4.45
CA ALA A 399 25.41 -0.78 3.37
C ALA A 399 24.73 -2.11 3.64
N VAL A 400 24.66 -2.56 4.91
CA VAL A 400 24.05 -3.85 5.29
C VAL A 400 22.55 -3.84 4.96
N ALA A 401 21.80 -2.78 5.33
CA ALA A 401 20.38 -2.69 4.99
C ALA A 401 20.14 -2.51 3.48
N PHE A 402 21.01 -1.76 2.82
CA PHE A 402 20.92 -1.58 1.37
C PHE A 402 21.15 -2.89 0.61
N ILE A 403 22.16 -3.67 1.00
CA ILE A 403 22.46 -5.00 0.41
C ILE A 403 21.31 -5.98 0.68
N ALA A 404 20.77 -6.01 1.91
CA ALA A 404 19.61 -6.83 2.25
C ALA A 404 18.39 -6.47 1.41
N TYR A 405 18.16 -5.17 1.17
CA TYR A 405 17.09 -4.68 0.30
C TYR A 405 17.30 -5.13 -1.15
N ILE A 406 18.50 -4.98 -1.70
CA ILE A 406 18.82 -5.44 -3.06
C ILE A 406 18.64 -6.96 -3.17
N PHE A 407 19.05 -7.73 -2.16
CA PHE A 407 18.85 -9.17 -2.11
C PHE A 407 17.36 -9.55 -2.14
N HIS A 408 16.54 -8.91 -1.32
CA HIS A 408 15.09 -9.11 -1.35
C HIS A 408 14.49 -8.75 -2.72
N ARG A 409 14.92 -7.63 -3.33
CA ARG A 409 14.48 -7.22 -4.67
C ARG A 409 14.93 -8.19 -5.75
N TYR A 410 16.15 -8.68 -5.67
CA TYR A 410 16.64 -9.71 -6.59
C TYR A 410 15.79 -10.97 -6.54
N GLN A 411 15.47 -11.47 -5.35
CA GLN A 411 14.58 -12.63 -5.20
C GLN A 411 13.19 -12.34 -5.81
N THR A 412 12.61 -11.19 -5.52
CA THR A 412 11.30 -10.80 -6.04
C THR A 412 11.31 -10.69 -7.57
N ILE A 413 12.28 -9.98 -8.12
CA ILE A 413 12.42 -9.78 -9.57
C ILE A 413 12.70 -11.10 -10.29
N SER A 414 13.54 -11.96 -9.73
CA SER A 414 13.80 -13.29 -10.32
C SER A 414 12.53 -14.14 -10.40
N MET A 415 11.64 -14.06 -9.40
CA MET A 415 10.35 -14.75 -9.44
C MET A 415 9.40 -14.15 -10.49
N VAL A 416 9.42 -12.84 -10.70
CA VAL A 416 8.64 -12.18 -11.76
C VAL A 416 9.08 -12.67 -13.15
N PHE A 417 10.38 -12.75 -13.39
CA PHE A 417 10.91 -13.09 -14.73
C PHE A 417 10.98 -14.59 -15.03
N LYS A 418 10.80 -15.46 -14.05
CA LYS A 418 10.91 -16.92 -14.26
C LYS A 418 9.85 -17.50 -15.19
N LYS A 419 8.64 -16.93 -15.23
CA LYS A 419 7.56 -17.31 -16.17
C LYS A 419 7.00 -16.03 -16.80
N ARG A 420 6.95 -15.98 -18.12
CA ARG A 420 6.45 -14.82 -18.88
C ARG A 420 4.97 -14.99 -19.20
N ASN A 421 4.10 -14.72 -18.23
CA ASN A 421 2.66 -14.68 -18.41
C ASN A 421 2.09 -13.28 -18.03
N VAL A 422 0.80 -13.06 -18.29
CA VAL A 422 0.16 -11.76 -18.09
C VAL A 422 0.16 -11.36 -16.60
N GLU A 423 -0.01 -12.33 -15.69
CA GLU A 423 0.04 -12.11 -14.25
C GLU A 423 1.40 -11.58 -13.81
N LYS A 424 2.48 -12.11 -14.38
CA LYS A 424 3.85 -11.66 -14.05
C LYS A 424 4.13 -10.26 -14.57
N TYR A 425 3.64 -9.91 -15.76
CA TYR A 425 3.73 -8.53 -16.24
C TYR A 425 2.96 -7.58 -15.32
N PHE A 426 1.75 -7.96 -14.92
CA PHE A 426 0.94 -7.18 -13.98
C PHE A 426 1.69 -6.94 -12.66
N ILE A 427 2.19 -8.00 -12.01
CA ILE A 427 2.93 -7.90 -10.74
C ILE A 427 4.21 -7.06 -10.93
N GLY A 428 4.94 -7.30 -12.01
CA GLY A 428 6.16 -6.56 -12.34
C GLY A 428 5.90 -5.06 -12.49
N MET A 429 4.79 -4.67 -13.12
CA MET A 429 4.40 -3.26 -13.24
C MET A 429 3.99 -2.66 -11.91
N CYS A 430 3.26 -3.38 -11.04
CA CYS A 430 2.93 -2.91 -9.70
C CYS A 430 4.21 -2.68 -8.84
N ILE A 431 5.16 -3.62 -8.91
CA ILE A 431 6.45 -3.51 -8.23
C ILE A 431 7.27 -2.35 -8.79
N LEU A 432 7.28 -2.17 -10.12
CA LEU A 432 7.94 -1.03 -10.76
C LEU A 432 7.33 0.29 -10.27
N GLY A 433 6.01 0.37 -10.16
CA GLY A 433 5.32 1.52 -9.57
C GLY A 433 5.83 1.85 -8.17
N LEU A 434 5.94 0.85 -7.29
CA LEU A 434 6.51 1.04 -5.95
C LEU A 434 7.98 1.51 -5.99
N LEU A 435 8.80 0.96 -6.89
CA LEU A 435 10.21 1.34 -7.03
C LEU A 435 10.36 2.80 -7.49
N LEU A 436 9.56 3.21 -8.48
CA LEU A 436 9.58 4.59 -9.00
C LEU A 436 9.15 5.59 -7.93
N THR A 437 8.06 5.30 -7.21
CA THR A 437 7.58 6.19 -6.14
C THR A 437 8.50 6.21 -4.94
N SER A 438 9.27 5.14 -4.70
CA SER A 438 10.29 5.06 -3.65
C SER A 438 11.51 5.97 -3.88
N ILE A 439 11.69 6.50 -5.10
CA ILE A 439 12.68 7.55 -5.39
C ILE A 439 12.23 8.91 -4.82
N LEU A 440 10.91 9.14 -4.78
CA LEU A 440 10.33 10.43 -4.40
C LEU A 440 9.88 10.50 -2.96
N ASP A 441 9.66 9.35 -2.33
CA ASP A 441 9.24 9.26 -0.94
C ASP A 441 9.60 7.89 -0.36
N CYS A 442 9.43 7.72 0.95
CA CYS A 442 9.75 6.48 1.65
C CYS A 442 8.60 5.46 1.57
N HIS A 443 8.01 5.25 0.38
CA HIS A 443 6.82 4.42 0.22
C HIS A 443 7.01 2.96 0.64
N PHE A 444 8.22 2.43 0.54
CA PHE A 444 8.53 1.08 1.00
C PHE A 444 8.30 0.88 2.50
N PHE A 445 8.46 1.94 3.30
CA PHE A 445 8.28 1.92 4.75
C PHE A 445 6.86 2.33 5.19
N ASN A 446 5.99 2.69 4.26
CA ASN A 446 4.61 3.05 4.58
C ASN A 446 3.74 1.79 4.68
N PHE A 447 2.90 1.69 5.70
CA PHE A 447 2.06 0.52 5.94
C PHE A 447 1.18 0.17 4.72
N GLY A 448 0.52 1.15 4.11
CA GLY A 448 -0.36 0.94 2.98
C GLY A 448 0.30 0.27 1.78
N PRO A 449 1.29 0.90 1.17
CA PRO A 449 2.08 0.27 0.14
C PRO A 449 2.72 -1.04 0.58
N GLY A 450 3.14 -1.18 1.83
CA GLY A 450 3.73 -2.38 2.39
C GLY A 450 2.76 -3.57 2.40
N PHE A 451 1.52 -3.39 2.86
CA PHE A 451 0.49 -4.44 2.83
C PHE A 451 0.08 -4.80 1.41
N THR A 452 -0.09 -3.79 0.54
CA THR A 452 -0.39 -3.99 -0.88
C THR A 452 0.73 -4.76 -1.58
N TYR A 453 1.98 -4.43 -1.29
CA TYR A 453 3.14 -5.14 -1.78
C TYR A 453 3.16 -6.60 -1.29
N SER A 454 2.85 -6.85 -0.02
CA SER A 454 2.75 -8.22 0.52
C SER A 454 1.71 -9.06 -0.23
N ALA A 455 0.55 -8.47 -0.57
CA ALA A 455 -0.46 -9.14 -1.37
C ALA A 455 0.05 -9.52 -2.77
N LEU A 456 0.82 -8.65 -3.42
CA LEU A 456 1.44 -8.94 -4.72
C LEU A 456 2.50 -10.05 -4.61
N LEU A 457 3.27 -10.09 -3.52
CA LEU A 457 4.24 -11.16 -3.27
C LEU A 457 3.57 -12.51 -3.06
N LEU A 458 2.40 -12.55 -2.42
CA LEU A 458 1.61 -13.78 -2.31
C LEU A 458 1.20 -14.33 -3.68
N LEU A 459 0.82 -13.45 -4.62
CA LEU A 459 0.52 -13.88 -5.99
C LEU A 459 1.75 -14.49 -6.70
N LEU A 460 2.97 -14.02 -6.39
CA LEU A 460 4.20 -14.67 -6.89
C LEU A 460 4.39 -16.08 -6.33
N GLU A 461 4.07 -16.30 -5.05
CA GLU A 461 4.19 -17.61 -4.39
C GLU A 461 3.20 -18.64 -4.93
N ILE A 462 2.01 -18.26 -5.36
CA ILE A 462 0.99 -19.20 -5.92
C ILE A 462 1.56 -20.04 -7.06
N ASP A 463 2.37 -19.46 -7.93
CA ASP A 463 2.97 -20.17 -9.05
C ASP A 463 4.06 -21.16 -8.64
N TRP A 464 4.57 -21.04 -7.43
CA TRP A 464 5.62 -21.93 -6.91
C TRP A 464 5.08 -23.09 -6.07
N THR A 465 3.91 -22.89 -5.44
CA THR A 465 3.27 -23.90 -4.60
C THR A 465 2.45 -24.91 -5.41
N ARG A 466 2.06 -24.55 -6.64
CA ARG A 466 1.46 -25.50 -7.58
C ARG A 466 2.53 -26.40 -8.14
N THR A 467 2.57 -27.64 -7.64
CA THR A 467 3.52 -28.67 -8.03
C THR A 467 3.39 -29.08 -9.49
N PRO A 468 4.46 -29.73 -10.08
CA PRO A 468 4.46 -30.18 -11.47
C PRO A 468 3.38 -31.21 -11.85
N ASP A 469 2.67 -31.80 -10.88
CA ASP A 469 1.73 -32.90 -11.09
C ASP A 469 0.39 -32.49 -11.76
N GLU A 470 0.09 -31.21 -11.91
CA GLU A 470 -1.03 -30.72 -12.72
C GLU A 470 -0.72 -30.59 -14.23
N LYS A 471 0.37 -31.17 -14.69
CA LYS A 471 0.78 -31.23 -16.10
C LYS A 471 0.53 -32.59 -16.73
N LYS A 472 -0.41 -33.36 -16.22
CA LYS A 472 -0.91 -34.57 -16.91
C LYS A 472 -2.34 -34.37 -17.39
#